data_f6a9346776623d9f346ead025e862ecd
#
_entry.id   f6a9346776623d9f346ead025e862ecd
#
_cell.length_a   1.000
_cell.length_b   1.000
_cell.length_c   1.000
_cell.angle_alpha   90.00
_cell.angle_beta   90.00
_cell.angle_gamma   90.00
#
_symmetry.space_group_name_H-M   'P 1'
#
loop_
_entity.id
_entity.type
_entity.pdbx_description
1 polymer ?
#
loop_
_entity_poly.entity_id
_entity_poly.type
_entity_poly.pdbx_seq_one_letter_code
_entity_poly.pdbx_strand_id
1 'polypeptide(L)' 'MICIKADIPDEICKINDELKAIYHSSDTVCIWVFESMEDRNMFMHETIGMAKKERENFYNLFYSST' A
#
# COMPACT_ATOMS: atom_id res chain seq x y z
N MET A 1 -5.87 -2.49 -1.77
CA MET A 1 -5.57 -1.55 -0.67
C MET A 1 -6.39 -1.88 0.56
N ILE A 2 -5.79 -1.82 1.71
CA ILE A 2 -6.46 -2.03 2.99
C ILE A 2 -6.35 -0.75 3.81
N CYS A 3 -7.47 -0.15 4.18
CA CYS A 3 -7.50 1.06 5.02
C CYS A 3 -7.96 0.69 6.42
N ILE A 4 -7.16 1.07 7.41
CA ILE A 4 -7.37 0.67 8.80
C ILE A 4 -7.49 1.92 9.66
N LYS A 5 -8.55 1.98 10.50
CA LYS A 5 -8.76 3.10 11.44
C LYS A 5 -8.33 2.77 12.86
N ALA A 6 -7.98 1.51 13.12
CA ALA A 6 -7.62 1.02 14.43
C ALA A 6 -6.32 0.20 14.31
N ASP A 7 -6.18 -0.82 15.14
CA ASP A 7 -4.99 -1.67 15.11
C ASP A 7 -4.87 -2.45 13.80
N ILE A 8 -3.64 -2.62 13.34
CA ILE A 8 -3.37 -3.38 12.12
C ILE A 8 -3.67 -4.87 12.38
N PRO A 9 -4.46 -5.53 11.52
CA PRO A 9 -4.74 -6.96 11.68
C PRO A 9 -3.47 -7.80 11.68
N ASP A 10 -3.46 -8.89 12.44
CA ASP A 10 -2.31 -9.78 12.53
C ASP A 10 -1.89 -10.33 11.17
N GLU A 11 -2.86 -10.59 10.31
CA GLU A 11 -2.58 -11.10 8.96
C GLU A 11 -1.70 -10.15 8.17
N ILE A 12 -1.92 -8.85 8.33
CA ILE A 12 -1.11 -7.83 7.67
C ILE A 12 0.24 -7.70 8.37
N CYS A 13 0.27 -7.80 9.70
CA CYS A 13 1.52 -7.72 10.46
C CYS A 13 2.50 -8.85 10.08
N LYS A 14 1.99 -10.01 9.70
CA LYS A 14 2.81 -11.16 9.32
C LYS A 14 3.47 -11.00 7.95
N ILE A 15 2.97 -10.09 7.13
CA ILE A 15 3.55 -9.84 5.82
C ILE A 15 4.87 -9.07 6.01
N ASN A 16 5.89 -9.47 5.26
CA ASN A 16 7.19 -8.81 5.30
C ASN A 16 7.05 -7.32 4.98
N ASP A 17 7.64 -6.47 5.80
CA ASP A 17 7.57 -5.02 5.62
C ASP A 17 8.14 -4.58 4.27
N GLU A 18 9.07 -5.34 3.71
CA GLU A 18 9.64 -5.04 2.40
C GLU A 18 8.65 -5.22 1.26
N LEU A 19 7.53 -5.91 1.52
CA LEU A 19 6.48 -6.15 0.54
C LEU A 19 5.26 -5.26 0.75
N LYS A 20 5.32 -4.35 1.70
CA LYS A 20 4.20 -3.47 2.02
C LYS A 20 4.56 -2.01 1.76
N ALA A 21 3.62 -1.27 1.20
CA ALA A 21 3.68 0.19 1.13
C ALA A 21 2.60 0.75 2.06
N ILE A 22 3.01 1.62 2.97
CA ILE A 22 2.12 2.15 4.01
C ILE A 22 1.96 3.65 3.81
N TYR A 23 0.72 4.12 3.78
CA TYR A 23 0.39 5.52 3.66
C TYR A 23 -0.46 5.95 4.85
N HIS A 24 0.02 6.92 5.61
CA HIS A 24 -0.68 7.48 6.75
C HIS A 24 -1.48 8.70 6.33
N SER A 25 -2.78 8.67 6.59
CA SER A 25 -3.64 9.84 6.45
C SER A 25 -4.07 10.32 7.85
N SER A 26 -4.86 11.40 7.91
CA SER A 26 -5.23 12.00 9.18
C SER A 26 -6.01 11.07 10.10
N ASP A 27 -6.76 10.13 9.54
CA ASP A 27 -7.65 9.26 10.31
C ASP A 27 -7.54 7.78 9.94
N THR A 28 -6.72 7.43 8.95
CA THR A 28 -6.58 6.04 8.52
C THR A 28 -5.15 5.73 8.12
N VAL A 29 -4.82 4.44 8.13
CA VAL A 29 -3.57 3.92 7.56
C VAL A 29 -3.95 3.00 6.41
N CYS A 30 -3.41 3.25 5.23
CA CYS A 30 -3.68 2.46 4.04
C CYS A 30 -2.45 1.64 3.67
N ILE A 31 -2.64 0.36 3.38
CA ILE A 31 -1.56 -0.58 3.12
C ILE A 31 -1.78 -1.25 1.78
N TRP A 32 -0.75 -1.24 0.93
CA TRP A 32 -0.72 -1.97 -0.33
C TRP A 32 0.32 -3.08 -0.21
N VAL A 33 -0.04 -4.27 -0.67
CA VAL A 33 0.83 -5.45 -0.60
C VAL A 33 1.27 -5.84 -2.00
N PHE A 34 2.54 -6.21 -2.14
CA PHE A 34 3.16 -6.54 -3.43
C PHE A 34 3.77 -7.94 -3.38
N GLU A 35 4.00 -8.51 -4.55
CA GLU A 35 4.62 -9.84 -4.67
C GLU A 35 6.13 -9.79 -4.54
N SER A 36 6.74 -8.62 -4.79
CA SER A 36 8.18 -8.45 -4.69
C SER A 36 8.54 -7.10 -4.12
N MET A 37 9.75 -7.01 -3.57
CA MET A 37 10.29 -5.74 -3.06
C MET A 37 10.49 -4.73 -4.19
N GLU A 38 10.83 -5.20 -5.39
CA GLU A 38 10.99 -4.32 -6.54
C GLU A 38 9.69 -3.61 -6.89
N ASP A 39 8.59 -4.37 -6.93
CA ASP A 39 7.28 -3.79 -7.20
C ASP A 39 6.89 -2.76 -6.14
N ARG A 40 7.13 -3.08 -4.88
CA ARG A 40 6.86 -2.17 -3.78
C ARG A 40 7.68 -0.89 -3.92
N ASN A 41 8.96 -1.00 -4.21
CA ASN A 41 9.83 0.15 -4.36
C ASN A 41 9.43 1.00 -5.57
N MET A 42 9.08 0.38 -6.68
CA MET A 42 8.60 1.09 -7.86
C MET A 42 7.32 1.85 -7.55
N PHE A 43 6.37 1.20 -6.87
CA PHE A 43 5.12 1.85 -6.49
C PHE A 43 5.38 3.09 -5.63
N MET A 44 6.23 2.96 -4.61
CA MET A 44 6.52 4.08 -3.73
C MET A 44 7.20 5.22 -4.47
N HIS A 45 8.08 4.91 -5.41
CA HIS A 45 8.76 5.91 -6.21
C HIS A 45 7.80 6.62 -7.17
N GLU A 46 6.96 5.84 -7.85
CA GLU A 46 6.03 6.37 -8.85
C GLU A 46 4.89 7.18 -8.23
N THR A 47 4.57 6.94 -6.97
CA THR A 47 3.46 7.61 -6.30
C THR A 47 3.88 8.75 -5.39
N ILE A 48 5.14 9.17 -5.45
CA ILE A 48 5.60 10.32 -4.67
C ILE A 48 4.74 11.54 -5.00
N GLY A 49 4.20 12.17 -3.96
CA GLY A 49 3.36 13.36 -4.11
C GLY A 49 1.90 13.09 -4.43
N MET A 50 1.53 11.83 -4.65
CA MET A 50 0.14 11.48 -4.91
C MET A 50 -0.68 11.41 -3.63
N ALA A 51 -1.98 11.78 -3.73
CA ALA A 51 -2.93 11.57 -2.65
C ALA A 51 -3.33 10.10 -2.57
N LYS A 52 -3.99 9.72 -1.46
CA LYS A 52 -4.39 8.34 -1.22
C LYS A 52 -5.21 7.76 -2.38
N LYS A 53 -6.18 8.50 -2.88
CA LYS A 53 -7.03 8.05 -3.97
C LYS A 53 -6.26 7.81 -5.26
N GLU A 54 -5.31 8.69 -5.53
CA GLU A 54 -4.47 8.55 -6.72
C GLU A 54 -3.57 7.32 -6.62
N ARG A 55 -3.03 7.05 -5.42
CA ARG A 55 -2.23 5.85 -5.17
C ARG A 55 -3.03 4.59 -5.35
N GLU A 56 -4.27 4.59 -4.87
CA GLU A 56 -5.16 3.44 -5.03
C GLU A 56 -5.46 3.17 -6.51
N ASN A 57 -5.76 4.22 -7.28
CA ASN A 57 -6.01 4.07 -8.70
C ASN A 57 -4.77 3.53 -9.43
N PHE A 58 -3.61 4.04 -9.10
CA PHE A 58 -2.34 3.58 -9.68
C PHE A 58 -2.10 2.10 -9.36
N TYR A 59 -2.30 1.72 -8.10
CA TYR A 59 -2.15 0.33 -7.68
C TYR A 59 -3.08 -0.60 -8.45
N ASN A 60 -4.35 -0.22 -8.56
CA ASN A 60 -5.33 -1.03 -9.25
C ASN A 60 -5.03 -1.19 -10.74
N LEU A 61 -4.45 -0.16 -11.36
CA LEU A 61 -4.11 -0.22 -12.78
C LEU A 61 -2.90 -1.09 -13.08
N PHE A 62 -1.89 -1.07 -12.20
CA PHE A 62 -0.59 -1.66 -12.52
C PHE A 62 -0.22 -2.87 -11.66
N TYR A 63 -0.80 -3.00 -10.49
CA TYR A 63 -0.37 -4.03 -9.52
C TYR A 63 -1.49 -4.94 -9.04
N SER A 64 -2.75 -4.59 -9.27
CA SER A 64 -3.87 -5.44 -8.89
C SER A 64 -3.94 -6.65 -9.81
N SER A 65 -4.14 -7.83 -9.22
CA SER A 65 -4.18 -9.08 -9.96
C SER A 65 -5.57 -9.45 -10.48
N THR A 66 -6.55 -8.61 -10.27
CA THR A 66 -7.93 -8.89 -10.73
C THR A 66 -8.17 -8.46 -12.14
#